data_7f11ddc975010e706e2dd60fc657e2bf
#
_entry.id   7f11ddc975010e706e2dd60fc657e2bf
#
_cell.length_a   1.000
_cell.length_b   1.000
_cell.length_c   1.000
_cell.angle_alpha   90.00
_cell.angle_beta   90.00
_cell.angle_gamma   90.00
#
_symmetry.space_group_name_H-M   'P 1'
#
loop_
_entity.id
_entity.type
_entity.pdbx_description
1 polymer ?
#
loop_
_entity_poly.entity_id
_entity_poly.type
_entity_poly.pdbx_seq_one_letter_code
_entity_poly.pdbx_strand_id
1 'polypeptide(L)'
;MNHFNSGTALPKLVLLAKVTDRTPEEFIEKAMRVVKSAKEQDIILRVIGATSVLIHVGKDAPILDVFKSYRKLTDIDFVTYRKCWSKIEDFFQKQGFQPNERFNALHGNKQLNFTGSDNLHADVFCDKLDMSHVVDFTGRLEQDYPTIPLADLLLEKIQIVKINEKDIKDTLLLLRTHDIGNNDEDVINAPWIAHTLRDDWGFWYTVTTNLNKANFQKNQYDWLSTEDRAIIESRINKLLRIVESEPKTSRWRFRARIGTRKKWYNDVEELSIT
;
A
#
# COMPACT_ATOMS: atom_id res chain seq x y z
N MET A 1 -12.07 -62.05 27.18
CA MET A 1 -11.66 -61.06 28.18
C MET A 1 -11.15 -59.84 27.43
N ASN A 2 -11.97 -58.84 27.48
CA ASN A 2 -11.81 -57.61 26.72
C ASN A 2 -10.97 -56.59 27.46
N HIS A 3 -10.06 -55.94 26.82
CA HIS A 3 -9.56 -54.65 27.28
C HIS A 3 -9.68 -53.60 26.18
N PHE A 4 -10.64 -52.75 26.38
CA PHE A 4 -10.80 -51.47 25.71
C PHE A 4 -9.68 -50.56 26.14
N ASN A 5 -9.00 -49.97 25.16
CA ASN A 5 -8.09 -48.87 25.42
C ASN A 5 -8.70 -47.60 24.79
N SER A 6 -9.26 -46.75 25.64
CA SER A 6 -9.84 -45.47 25.30
C SER A 6 -8.75 -44.44 25.14
N GLY A 7 -8.36 -44.20 23.90
CA GLY A 7 -7.52 -43.05 23.54
C GLY A 7 -8.34 -41.76 23.60
N THR A 8 -8.19 -41.00 24.65
CA THR A 8 -8.70 -39.64 24.76
C THR A 8 -7.91 -38.73 23.81
N ALA A 9 -8.54 -38.37 22.71
CA ALA A 9 -8.04 -37.29 21.82
C ALA A 9 -8.06 -35.98 22.59
N LEU A 10 -6.90 -35.38 22.78
CA LEU A 10 -6.79 -33.99 23.26
C LEU A 10 -7.45 -33.01 22.24
N PRO A 11 -8.26 -32.07 22.69
CA PRO A 11 -8.84 -31.09 21.80
C PRO A 11 -7.75 -30.26 21.16
N LYS A 12 -7.74 -30.18 19.82
CA LYS A 12 -6.94 -29.22 19.06
C LYS A 12 -7.33 -27.82 19.57
N LEU A 13 -6.43 -27.23 20.33
CA LEU A 13 -6.51 -25.82 20.68
C LEU A 13 -6.30 -25.05 19.38
N VAL A 14 -7.40 -24.67 18.73
CA VAL A 14 -7.36 -23.68 17.65
C VAL A 14 -7.01 -22.36 18.34
N LEU A 15 -5.75 -21.97 18.22
CA LEU A 15 -5.30 -20.64 18.60
C LEU A 15 -5.94 -19.69 17.58
N LEU A 16 -7.16 -19.24 17.88
CA LEU A 16 -7.75 -18.09 17.19
C LEU A 16 -6.79 -16.92 17.45
N ALA A 17 -6.06 -16.52 16.42
CA ALA A 17 -5.28 -15.30 16.44
C ALA A 17 -6.21 -14.19 16.97
N LYS A 18 -5.92 -13.65 18.14
CA LYS A 18 -6.63 -12.50 18.66
C LYS A 18 -6.43 -11.38 17.65
N VAL A 19 -7.47 -11.08 16.90
CA VAL A 19 -7.53 -9.85 16.12
C VAL A 19 -7.21 -8.73 17.10
N THR A 20 -6.15 -7.99 16.83
CA THR A 20 -5.72 -6.91 17.71
C THR A 20 -6.82 -5.85 17.74
N ASP A 21 -7.33 -5.53 18.93
CA ASP A 21 -8.33 -4.46 19.15
C ASP A 21 -7.67 -3.06 19.11
N ARG A 22 -6.57 -2.92 18.34
CA ARG A 22 -5.85 -1.64 18.23
C ARG A 22 -6.64 -0.61 17.45
N THR A 23 -6.56 0.61 17.93
CA THR A 23 -7.11 1.76 17.21
C THR A 23 -6.18 2.17 16.05
N PRO A 24 -6.69 2.85 15.03
CA PRO A 24 -5.85 3.41 13.97
C PRO A 24 -4.75 4.34 14.49
N GLU A 25 -5.02 5.08 15.57
CA GLU A 25 -4.06 5.98 16.21
C GLU A 25 -2.86 5.20 16.78
N GLU A 26 -3.09 4.03 17.37
CA GLU A 26 -2.01 3.16 17.86
C GLU A 26 -1.14 2.60 16.73
N PHE A 27 -1.73 2.32 15.54
CA PHE A 27 -0.97 1.95 14.34
C PHE A 27 -0.07 3.10 13.87
N ILE A 28 -0.64 4.33 13.78
CA ILE A 28 0.13 5.53 13.43
C ILE A 28 1.28 5.72 14.41
N GLU A 29 1.01 5.70 15.72
CA GLU A 29 2.02 5.93 16.75
C GLU A 29 3.15 4.89 16.67
N LYS A 30 2.81 3.62 16.48
CA LYS A 30 3.81 2.55 16.34
C LYS A 30 4.63 2.74 15.06
N ALA A 31 4.00 3.02 13.92
CA ALA A 31 4.67 3.28 12.65
C ALA A 31 5.64 4.46 12.76
N MET A 32 5.19 5.57 13.34
CA MET A 32 6.00 6.78 13.56
C MET A 32 7.22 6.51 14.44
N ARG A 33 7.05 5.75 15.52
CA ARG A 33 8.18 5.37 16.41
C ARG A 33 9.22 4.53 15.67
N VAL A 34 8.77 3.55 14.88
CA VAL A 34 9.67 2.67 14.11
C VAL A 34 10.45 3.49 13.08
N VAL A 35 9.78 4.32 12.29
CA VAL A 35 10.44 5.14 11.25
C VAL A 35 11.39 6.18 11.86
N LYS A 36 11.02 6.79 12.99
CA LYS A 36 11.89 7.73 13.71
C LYS A 36 13.15 7.02 14.23
N SER A 37 13.01 5.86 14.86
CA SER A 37 14.16 5.07 15.33
C SER A 37 15.06 4.59 14.19
N ALA A 38 14.48 4.27 13.01
CA ALA A 38 15.24 3.94 11.81
C ALA A 38 16.09 5.13 11.34
N LYS A 39 15.51 6.33 11.30
CA LYS A 39 16.19 7.56 10.93
C LYS A 39 17.38 7.87 11.86
N GLU A 40 17.24 7.64 13.16
CA GLU A 40 18.30 7.81 14.17
C GLU A 40 19.49 6.84 13.98
N GLN A 41 19.31 5.77 13.19
CA GLN A 41 20.31 4.77 12.85
C GLN A 41 20.74 4.80 11.37
N ASP A 42 20.49 5.89 10.67
CA ASP A 42 20.79 6.07 9.24
C ASP A 42 20.15 4.98 8.35
N ILE A 43 18.96 4.51 8.72
CA ILE A 43 18.15 3.59 7.94
C ILE A 43 17.01 4.39 7.29
N ILE A 44 17.00 4.43 5.96
CA ILE A 44 15.89 5.01 5.20
C ILE A 44 14.74 4.00 5.22
N LEU A 45 13.73 4.27 6.02
CA LEU A 45 12.51 3.47 6.15
C LEU A 45 11.29 4.39 6.02
N ARG A 46 10.28 3.97 5.27
CA ARG A 46 9.04 4.72 5.09
C ARG A 46 7.84 3.83 5.27
N VAL A 47 6.77 4.41 5.79
CA VAL A 47 5.47 3.73 5.87
C VAL A 47 4.80 3.75 4.50
N ILE A 48 4.23 2.62 4.09
CA ILE A 48 3.40 2.45 2.90
C ILE A 48 2.04 1.85 3.29
N GLY A 49 1.23 1.48 2.34
CA GLY A 49 -0.03 0.78 2.62
C GLY A 49 -1.12 1.65 3.27
N ALA A 50 -2.02 0.99 3.97
CA ALA A 50 -3.17 1.64 4.59
C ALA A 50 -2.80 2.60 5.70
N THR A 51 -1.74 2.27 6.47
CA THR A 51 -1.24 3.15 7.53
C THR A 51 -0.67 4.45 6.96
N SER A 52 -0.03 4.41 5.78
CA SER A 52 0.43 5.61 5.07
C SER A 52 -0.75 6.50 4.64
N VAL A 53 -1.81 5.91 4.06
CA VAL A 53 -3.04 6.67 3.74
C VAL A 53 -3.57 7.38 4.98
N LEU A 54 -3.65 6.67 6.10
CA LEU A 54 -4.17 7.21 7.34
C LEU A 54 -3.31 8.36 7.89
N ILE A 55 -1.97 8.28 7.78
CA ILE A 55 -1.05 9.35 8.19
C ILE A 55 -1.29 10.62 7.36
N HIS A 56 -1.48 10.48 6.04
CA HIS A 56 -1.74 11.62 5.16
C HIS A 56 -3.12 12.25 5.38
N VAL A 57 -4.16 11.45 5.60
CA VAL A 57 -5.54 11.96 5.71
C VAL A 57 -6.00 12.18 7.15
N GLY A 58 -5.34 11.62 8.13
CA GLY A 58 -5.83 11.38 9.49
C GLY A 58 -5.87 12.58 10.43
N LYS A 59 -5.55 13.80 9.98
CA LYS A 59 -5.63 14.99 10.85
C LYS A 59 -7.06 15.55 10.98
N ASP A 60 -7.99 15.09 10.15
CA ASP A 60 -9.39 15.50 10.15
C ASP A 60 -10.24 14.39 10.80
N ALA A 61 -10.85 14.66 11.95
CA ALA A 61 -11.63 13.68 12.71
C ALA A 61 -12.77 13.05 11.88
N PRO A 62 -13.56 13.78 11.08
CA PRO A 62 -14.56 13.20 10.20
C PRO A 62 -13.99 12.19 9.19
N ILE A 63 -12.80 12.43 8.68
CA ILE A 63 -12.13 11.53 7.71
C ILE A 63 -11.66 10.26 8.40
N LEU A 64 -11.13 10.37 9.61
CA LEU A 64 -10.72 9.24 10.42
C LEU A 64 -11.89 8.30 10.71
N ASP A 65 -13.07 8.83 11.03
CA ASP A 65 -14.28 8.05 11.28
C ASP A 65 -14.73 7.32 9.99
N VAL A 66 -14.63 7.98 8.85
CA VAL A 66 -14.87 7.35 7.54
C VAL A 66 -13.90 6.20 7.31
N PHE A 67 -12.60 6.42 7.53
CA PHE A 67 -11.59 5.36 7.39
C PHE A 67 -11.92 4.15 8.28
N LYS A 68 -12.20 4.38 9.57
CA LYS A 68 -12.59 3.36 10.55
C LYS A 68 -13.82 2.56 10.11
N SER A 69 -14.76 3.19 9.39
CA SER A 69 -16.01 2.54 8.97
C SER A 69 -15.83 1.42 7.94
N TYR A 70 -14.76 1.47 7.15
CA TYR A 70 -14.54 0.49 6.07
C TYR A 70 -13.23 -0.29 6.18
N ARG A 71 -12.28 0.15 7.03
CA ARG A 71 -10.97 -0.48 7.12
C ARG A 71 -10.57 -0.80 8.55
N LYS A 72 -10.27 -2.06 8.79
CA LYS A 72 -9.57 -2.51 9.99
C LYS A 72 -8.10 -2.74 9.62
N LEU A 73 -7.19 -2.07 10.32
CA LEU A 73 -5.76 -2.30 10.17
C LEU A 73 -5.38 -3.59 10.89
N THR A 74 -4.50 -4.39 10.28
CA THR A 74 -3.98 -5.66 10.80
C THR A 74 -2.46 -5.68 10.90
N ASP A 75 -1.81 -4.85 10.09
CA ASP A 75 -0.38 -4.82 9.85
C ASP A 75 0.11 -3.38 9.59
N ILE A 76 1.42 -3.23 9.57
CA ILE A 76 2.09 -2.00 9.11
C ILE A 76 3.07 -2.37 8.03
N ASP A 77 2.87 -1.79 6.85
CA ASP A 77 3.75 -1.97 5.71
C ASP A 77 4.83 -0.88 5.68
N PHE A 78 6.05 -1.29 5.41
CA PHE A 78 7.20 -0.41 5.27
C PHE A 78 7.94 -0.69 3.97
N VAL A 79 8.72 0.30 3.52
CA VAL A 79 9.66 0.14 2.42
C VAL A 79 11.01 0.74 2.79
N THR A 80 12.07 0.09 2.32
CA THR A 80 13.45 0.54 2.47
C THR A 80 14.27 0.26 1.21
N TYR A 81 15.46 0.84 1.11
CA TYR A 81 16.37 0.54 0.02
C TYR A 81 17.25 -0.67 0.28
N ARG A 82 17.71 -1.31 -0.79
CA ARG A 82 18.65 -2.43 -0.76
C ARG A 82 19.92 -2.12 0.06
N LYS A 83 20.41 -0.89 0.00
CA LYS A 83 21.58 -0.46 0.80
C LYS A 83 21.38 -0.57 2.32
N CYS A 84 20.13 -0.53 2.79
CA CYS A 84 19.78 -0.69 4.21
C CYS A 84 19.35 -2.12 4.57
N TRP A 85 19.15 -3.00 3.59
CA TRP A 85 18.50 -4.30 3.74
C TRP A 85 19.15 -5.20 4.78
N SER A 86 20.47 -5.28 4.79
CA SER A 86 21.23 -6.11 5.75
C SER A 86 21.08 -5.68 7.21
N LYS A 87 20.59 -4.46 7.47
CA LYS A 87 20.38 -3.92 8.81
C LYS A 87 18.95 -4.13 9.32
N ILE A 88 18.00 -4.46 8.44
CA ILE A 88 16.55 -4.41 8.74
C ILE A 88 16.17 -5.44 9.78
N GLU A 89 16.67 -6.67 9.67
CA GLU A 89 16.30 -7.74 10.60
C GLU A 89 16.75 -7.41 12.02
N ASP A 90 18.01 -7.06 12.22
CA ASP A 90 18.55 -6.63 13.53
C ASP A 90 17.82 -5.39 14.07
N PHE A 91 17.49 -4.46 13.18
CA PHE A 91 16.75 -3.26 13.54
C PHE A 91 15.36 -3.60 14.08
N PHE A 92 14.58 -4.41 13.34
CA PHE A 92 13.23 -4.79 13.77
C PHE A 92 13.23 -5.64 15.05
N GLN A 93 14.22 -6.53 15.24
CA GLN A 93 14.39 -7.26 16.50
C GLN A 93 14.58 -6.31 17.68
N LYS A 94 15.41 -5.26 17.55
CA LYS A 94 15.59 -4.22 18.57
C LYS A 94 14.31 -3.40 18.82
N GLN A 95 13.39 -3.32 17.84
CA GLN A 95 12.07 -2.69 18.02
C GLN A 95 11.03 -3.65 18.65
N GLY A 96 11.42 -4.86 19.05
CA GLY A 96 10.56 -5.86 19.69
C GLY A 96 9.76 -6.73 18.71
N PHE A 97 10.17 -6.79 17.45
CA PHE A 97 9.60 -7.69 16.45
C PHE A 97 10.47 -8.94 16.28
N GLN A 98 9.83 -10.06 16.00
CA GLN A 98 10.52 -11.32 15.68
C GLN A 98 10.36 -11.59 14.16
N PRO A 99 11.43 -11.99 13.46
CA PRO A 99 11.35 -12.36 12.06
C PRO A 99 10.53 -13.63 11.86
N ASN A 100 9.75 -13.67 10.79
CA ASN A 100 9.18 -14.92 10.28
C ASN A 100 10.26 -15.64 9.47
N GLU A 101 11.05 -16.47 10.13
CA GLU A 101 12.24 -17.12 9.54
C GLU A 101 11.90 -17.89 8.25
N ARG A 102 10.79 -18.63 8.24
CA ARG A 102 10.36 -19.41 7.08
C ARG A 102 10.00 -18.52 5.90
N PHE A 103 9.21 -17.48 6.13
CA PHE A 103 8.84 -16.51 5.09
C PHE A 103 10.07 -15.77 4.57
N ASN A 104 10.92 -15.29 5.48
CA ASN A 104 12.10 -14.50 5.15
C ASN A 104 13.15 -15.35 4.39
N ALA A 105 13.28 -16.64 4.68
CA ALA A 105 14.14 -17.54 3.92
C ALA A 105 13.68 -17.72 2.47
N LEU A 106 12.37 -17.69 2.20
CA LEU A 106 11.80 -17.89 0.86
C LEU A 106 11.69 -16.59 0.07
N HIS A 107 11.33 -15.49 0.73
CA HIS A 107 10.96 -14.21 0.09
C HIS A 107 11.87 -13.04 0.46
N GLY A 108 12.84 -13.25 1.35
CA GLY A 108 13.72 -12.21 1.92
C GLY A 108 14.61 -11.47 0.92
N ASN A 109 14.58 -11.83 -0.36
CA ASN A 109 15.19 -11.02 -1.41
C ASN A 109 14.33 -9.82 -1.84
N LYS A 110 13.02 -9.81 -1.53
CA LYS A 110 12.04 -8.76 -1.91
C LYS A 110 11.27 -8.20 -0.71
N GLN A 111 10.96 -9.04 0.28
CA GLN A 111 10.11 -8.72 1.41
C GLN A 111 10.57 -9.47 2.65
N LEU A 112 10.58 -8.78 3.79
CA LEU A 112 10.74 -9.39 5.11
C LEU A 112 9.44 -9.23 5.90
N ASN A 113 9.07 -10.29 6.62
CA ASN A 113 7.89 -10.32 7.48
C ASN A 113 8.31 -10.48 8.94
N PHE A 114 7.63 -9.73 9.82
CA PHE A 114 7.90 -9.69 11.25
C PHE A 114 6.61 -9.73 12.05
N THR A 115 6.71 -10.23 13.28
CA THR A 115 5.59 -10.23 14.24
C THR A 115 6.07 -9.65 15.57
N GLY A 116 5.40 -8.62 16.06
CA GLY A 116 5.65 -8.02 17.37
C GLY A 116 5.17 -8.92 18.51
N SER A 117 5.71 -8.71 19.72
CA SER A 117 5.30 -9.41 20.95
C SER A 117 3.81 -9.25 21.26
N ASP A 118 3.18 -8.23 20.67
CA ASP A 118 1.77 -7.86 20.77
C ASP A 118 0.94 -8.37 19.58
N ASN A 119 1.48 -9.31 18.80
CA ASN A 119 0.91 -9.88 17.57
C ASN A 119 0.66 -8.83 16.44
N LEU A 120 1.32 -7.70 16.47
CA LEU A 120 1.32 -6.77 15.36
C LEU A 120 2.23 -7.29 14.24
N HIS A 121 1.71 -7.45 13.04
CA HIS A 121 2.49 -7.81 11.88
C HIS A 121 3.14 -6.58 11.25
N ALA A 122 4.34 -6.75 10.72
CA ALA A 122 5.04 -5.74 9.94
C ALA A 122 5.68 -6.37 8.71
N ASP A 123 5.41 -5.80 7.55
CA ASP A 123 6.03 -6.18 6.29
C ASP A 123 6.99 -5.10 5.83
N VAL A 124 8.18 -5.49 5.39
CA VAL A 124 9.19 -4.56 4.87
C VAL A 124 9.54 -4.94 3.44
N PHE A 125 9.25 -4.06 2.51
CA PHE A 125 9.56 -4.22 1.08
C PHE A 125 10.91 -3.60 0.73
N CYS A 126 11.58 -4.16 -0.28
CA CYS A 126 12.90 -3.73 -0.73
C CYS A 126 12.83 -3.05 -2.09
N ASP A 127 13.18 -1.74 -2.14
CA ASP A 127 13.25 -0.89 -3.32
C ASP A 127 11.93 -0.69 -4.07
N LYS A 128 11.03 -1.66 -4.07
CA LYS A 128 9.81 -1.65 -4.89
C LYS A 128 8.69 -2.51 -4.32
N LEU A 129 7.48 -2.19 -4.72
CA LEU A 129 6.30 -3.00 -4.51
C LEU A 129 5.93 -3.68 -5.83
N ASP A 130 6.13 -5.00 -5.90
CA ASP A 130 5.93 -5.82 -7.10
C ASP A 130 4.64 -6.63 -6.94
N MET A 131 3.52 -6.06 -7.37
CA MET A 131 2.18 -6.67 -7.36
C MET A 131 1.65 -6.83 -8.79
N SER A 132 0.44 -6.35 -9.14
CA SER A 132 -0.04 -6.40 -10.52
C SER A 132 0.89 -5.65 -11.48
N HIS A 133 1.48 -4.57 -11.00
CA HIS A 133 2.55 -3.79 -11.63
C HIS A 133 3.65 -3.52 -10.61
N VAL A 134 4.73 -2.90 -11.06
CA VAL A 134 5.84 -2.51 -10.18
C VAL A 134 5.76 -1.03 -9.87
N VAL A 135 5.65 -0.69 -8.60
CA VAL A 135 5.92 0.66 -8.10
C VAL A 135 7.36 0.69 -7.59
N ASP A 136 8.23 1.42 -8.28
CA ASP A 136 9.66 1.52 -7.97
C ASP A 136 9.90 2.78 -7.14
N PHE A 137 10.48 2.60 -5.94
CA PHE A 137 10.76 3.69 -5.00
C PHE A 137 12.19 4.22 -5.10
N THR A 138 12.96 3.83 -6.10
CA THR A 138 14.35 4.30 -6.27
C THR A 138 14.39 5.82 -6.39
N GLY A 139 15.09 6.48 -5.45
CA GLY A 139 15.19 7.95 -5.38
C GLY A 139 13.91 8.65 -4.90
N ARG A 140 12.94 7.90 -4.37
CA ARG A 140 11.65 8.44 -3.92
C ARG A 140 11.51 8.52 -2.39
N LEU A 141 12.20 7.65 -1.65
CA LEU A 141 12.02 7.58 -0.20
C LEU A 141 12.59 8.80 0.55
N GLU A 142 13.40 9.62 -0.10
CA GLU A 142 13.89 10.88 0.44
C GLU A 142 12.93 12.07 0.23
N GLN A 143 11.93 11.91 -0.65
CA GLN A 143 11.02 13.00 -1.05
C GLN A 143 9.92 13.28 -0.04
N ASP A 144 9.64 12.31 0.84
CA ASP A 144 8.64 12.47 1.90
C ASP A 144 9.08 11.74 3.19
N TYR A 145 8.46 12.12 4.31
CA TYR A 145 8.68 11.56 5.63
C TYR A 145 7.45 11.82 6.53
N PRO A 146 6.95 10.83 7.25
CA PRO A 146 7.45 9.46 7.51
C PRO A 146 7.00 8.42 6.47
N THR A 147 6.26 8.84 5.47
CA THR A 147 5.62 8.02 4.45
C THR A 147 6.38 8.10 3.12
N ILE A 148 5.85 7.44 2.09
CA ILE A 148 6.22 7.68 0.70
C ILE A 148 5.43 8.88 0.15
N PRO A 149 5.91 9.54 -0.94
CA PRO A 149 5.17 10.64 -1.57
C PRO A 149 3.76 10.22 -2.01
N LEU A 150 2.83 11.17 -1.96
CA LEU A 150 1.42 10.96 -2.32
C LEU A 150 1.21 10.38 -3.72
N ALA A 151 2.07 10.73 -4.69
CA ALA A 151 2.00 10.18 -6.04
C ALA A 151 2.32 8.68 -6.06
N ASP A 152 3.33 8.25 -5.31
CA ASP A 152 3.74 6.85 -5.20
C ASP A 152 2.70 6.06 -4.39
N LEU A 153 2.14 6.65 -3.34
CA LEU A 153 1.05 6.06 -2.55
C LEU A 153 -0.21 5.88 -3.38
N LEU A 154 -0.57 6.86 -4.21
CA LEU A 154 -1.70 6.72 -5.12
C LEU A 154 -1.45 5.58 -6.13
N LEU A 155 -0.27 5.51 -6.75
CA LEU A 155 0.11 4.43 -7.66
C LEU A 155 0.06 3.07 -6.97
N GLU A 156 0.50 2.97 -5.72
CA GLU A 156 0.39 1.75 -4.90
C GLU A 156 -1.06 1.26 -4.82
N LYS A 157 -2.02 2.15 -4.56
CA LYS A 157 -3.45 1.78 -4.42
C LYS A 157 -4.09 1.40 -5.75
N ILE A 158 -3.77 2.11 -6.83
CA ILE A 158 -4.46 1.93 -8.11
C ILE A 158 -3.71 1.02 -9.10
N GLN A 159 -2.60 0.39 -8.72
CA GLN A 159 -1.88 -0.57 -9.57
C GLN A 159 -2.59 -1.93 -9.73
N ILE A 160 -3.47 -2.29 -8.80
CA ILE A 160 -4.08 -3.61 -8.70
C ILE A 160 -5.16 -3.78 -9.77
N VAL A 161 -5.02 -4.75 -10.68
CA VAL A 161 -5.99 -4.96 -11.77
C VAL A 161 -7.37 -5.36 -11.25
N LYS A 162 -7.42 -6.24 -10.24
CA LYS A 162 -8.64 -6.59 -9.53
C LYS A 162 -8.79 -5.74 -8.25
N ILE A 163 -8.78 -4.41 -8.44
CA ILE A 163 -8.85 -3.47 -7.32
C ILE A 163 -10.07 -3.75 -6.44
N ASN A 164 -9.84 -3.89 -5.15
CA ASN A 164 -10.89 -4.12 -4.14
C ASN A 164 -11.52 -2.79 -3.68
N GLU A 165 -12.62 -2.90 -2.92
CA GLU A 165 -13.35 -1.73 -2.46
C GLU A 165 -12.56 -0.87 -1.47
N LYS A 166 -11.71 -1.49 -0.63
CA LYS A 166 -10.88 -0.76 0.34
C LYS A 166 -9.88 0.17 -0.36
N ASP A 167 -9.21 -0.33 -1.41
CA ASP A 167 -8.24 0.48 -2.16
C ASP A 167 -8.92 1.57 -2.99
N ILE A 168 -10.16 1.36 -3.46
CA ILE A 168 -10.96 2.42 -4.08
C ILE A 168 -11.29 3.52 -3.05
N LYS A 169 -11.71 3.15 -1.84
CA LYS A 169 -12.01 4.13 -0.78
C LYS A 169 -10.76 4.88 -0.34
N ASP A 170 -9.62 4.19 -0.19
CA ASP A 170 -8.31 4.82 0.06
C ASP A 170 -7.98 5.84 -1.03
N THR A 171 -8.15 5.45 -2.31
CA THR A 171 -7.95 6.34 -3.47
C THR A 171 -8.85 7.58 -3.41
N LEU A 172 -10.13 7.41 -3.09
CA LEU A 172 -11.08 8.51 -2.97
C LEU A 172 -10.73 9.45 -1.81
N LEU A 173 -10.27 8.91 -0.67
CA LEU A 173 -9.80 9.72 0.46
C LEU A 173 -8.58 10.56 0.09
N LEU A 174 -7.57 9.97 -0.55
CA LEU A 174 -6.39 10.71 -1.03
C LEU A 174 -6.78 11.83 -2.00
N LEU A 175 -7.68 11.52 -2.95
CA LEU A 175 -8.16 12.50 -3.93
C LEU A 175 -9.13 13.52 -3.34
N ARG A 176 -9.76 13.26 -2.20
CA ARG A 176 -10.58 14.23 -1.47
C ARG A 176 -9.72 15.24 -0.72
N THR A 177 -8.63 14.79 -0.13
CA THR A 177 -7.83 15.58 0.81
C THR A 177 -6.67 16.32 0.16
N HIS A 178 -6.10 15.82 -0.95
CA HIS A 178 -4.90 16.39 -1.54
C HIS A 178 -5.12 16.83 -2.99
N ASP A 179 -4.54 17.98 -3.34
CA ASP A 179 -4.60 18.52 -4.69
C ASP A 179 -3.71 17.79 -5.67
N ILE A 180 -4.00 17.94 -6.96
CA ILE A 180 -3.12 17.52 -8.05
C ILE A 180 -2.12 18.64 -8.31
N GLY A 181 -0.84 18.35 -8.09
CA GLY A 181 0.25 19.32 -8.23
C GLY A 181 1.35 18.86 -9.18
N ASN A 182 2.51 19.50 -9.09
CA ASN A 182 3.68 19.27 -9.94
C ASN A 182 4.98 19.03 -9.12
N ASN A 183 4.87 18.84 -7.82
CA ASN A 183 5.94 18.50 -6.89
C ASN A 183 5.43 17.48 -5.85
N ASP A 184 6.26 17.10 -4.89
CA ASP A 184 5.92 16.12 -3.86
C ASP A 184 5.59 16.78 -2.49
N GLU A 185 5.33 18.10 -2.43
CA GLU A 185 5.06 18.83 -1.19
C GLU A 185 3.55 18.82 -0.89
N ASP A 186 3.07 17.79 -0.20
CA ASP A 186 1.65 17.63 0.25
C ASP A 186 0.62 17.67 -0.89
N VAL A 187 1.05 17.34 -2.11
CA VAL A 187 0.20 17.24 -3.30
C VAL A 187 0.51 15.97 -4.10
N ILE A 188 -0.45 15.50 -4.87
CA ILE A 188 -0.27 14.37 -5.79
C ILE A 188 0.49 14.85 -7.03
N ASN A 189 1.76 14.49 -7.14
CA ASN A 189 2.65 14.89 -8.25
C ASN A 189 2.24 14.21 -9.56
N ALA A 190 1.38 14.87 -10.34
CA ALA A 190 0.86 14.32 -11.59
C ALA A 190 1.92 14.15 -12.69
N PRO A 191 2.89 15.05 -12.89
CA PRO A 191 4.03 14.82 -13.80
C PRO A 191 4.81 13.55 -13.48
N TRP A 192 5.06 13.25 -12.19
CA TRP A 192 5.72 12.02 -11.79
C TRP A 192 4.90 10.78 -12.19
N ILE A 193 3.60 10.76 -11.89
CA ILE A 193 2.69 9.68 -12.29
C ILE A 193 2.70 9.52 -13.82
N ALA A 194 2.55 10.61 -14.57
CA ALA A 194 2.55 10.59 -16.02
C ALA A 194 3.86 10.04 -16.61
N HIS A 195 5.01 10.46 -16.04
CA HIS A 195 6.33 9.97 -16.42
C HIS A 195 6.49 8.46 -16.14
N THR A 196 6.04 7.98 -14.97
CA THR A 196 6.07 6.55 -14.62
C THR A 196 5.26 5.71 -15.60
N LEU A 197 4.10 6.20 -16.03
CA LEU A 197 3.18 5.48 -16.89
C LEU A 197 3.50 5.57 -18.39
N ARG A 198 4.36 6.49 -18.83
CA ARG A 198 4.64 6.73 -20.25
C ARG A 198 5.35 5.59 -20.96
N ASP A 199 6.03 4.72 -20.20
CA ASP A 199 6.84 3.60 -20.72
C ASP A 199 6.15 2.23 -20.60
N ASP A 200 5.18 2.10 -19.70
CA ASP A 200 4.42 0.87 -19.46
C ASP A 200 2.93 1.05 -19.80
N TRP A 201 2.51 0.54 -20.96
CA TRP A 201 1.11 0.56 -21.39
C TRP A 201 0.21 -0.22 -20.43
N GLY A 202 0.68 -1.34 -19.89
CA GLY A 202 -0.13 -2.17 -18.99
C GLY A 202 -0.44 -1.44 -17.69
N PHE A 203 0.57 -0.80 -17.09
CA PHE A 203 0.41 -0.02 -15.89
C PHE A 203 -0.48 1.22 -16.14
N TRP A 204 -0.22 1.95 -17.23
CA TRP A 204 -1.08 3.05 -17.67
C TRP A 204 -2.54 2.62 -17.83
N TYR A 205 -2.81 1.48 -18.49
CA TYR A 205 -4.16 0.99 -18.71
C TYR A 205 -4.86 0.64 -17.40
N THR A 206 -4.17 0.00 -16.46
CA THR A 206 -4.71 -0.33 -15.14
C THR A 206 -5.01 0.93 -14.33
N VAL A 207 -4.06 1.88 -14.26
CA VAL A 207 -4.22 3.13 -13.50
C VAL A 207 -5.40 3.94 -14.05
N THR A 208 -5.47 4.17 -15.36
CA THR A 208 -6.56 4.94 -15.97
C THR A 208 -7.91 4.26 -15.80
N THR A 209 -7.97 2.92 -15.92
CA THR A 209 -9.18 2.14 -15.68
C THR A 209 -9.64 2.27 -14.22
N ASN A 210 -8.74 2.16 -13.26
CA ASN A 210 -9.07 2.24 -11.84
C ASN A 210 -9.46 3.66 -11.39
N LEU A 211 -8.83 4.71 -11.94
CA LEU A 211 -9.27 6.09 -11.72
C LEU A 211 -10.70 6.32 -12.24
N ASN A 212 -11.02 5.83 -13.44
CA ASN A 212 -12.38 5.92 -13.98
C ASN A 212 -13.38 5.10 -13.14
N LYS A 213 -12.99 3.92 -12.66
CA LYS A 213 -13.80 3.10 -11.76
C LYS A 213 -14.07 3.84 -10.44
N ALA A 214 -13.05 4.43 -9.82
CA ALA A 214 -13.19 5.23 -8.61
C ALA A 214 -14.11 6.44 -8.83
N ASN A 215 -13.95 7.13 -9.97
CA ASN A 215 -14.80 8.25 -10.35
C ASN A 215 -16.28 7.87 -10.50
N PHE A 216 -16.56 6.68 -11.04
CA PHE A 216 -17.92 6.15 -11.11
C PHE A 216 -18.47 5.77 -9.73
N GLN A 217 -17.67 5.01 -8.96
CA GLN A 217 -18.11 4.46 -7.67
C GLN A 217 -18.23 5.51 -6.56
N LYS A 218 -17.57 6.68 -6.64
CA LYS A 218 -17.72 7.75 -5.64
C LYS A 218 -19.18 8.14 -5.37
N ASN A 219 -20.07 7.95 -6.37
CA ASN A 219 -21.48 8.26 -6.23
C ASN A 219 -22.27 7.26 -5.37
N GLN A 220 -21.66 6.12 -5.05
CA GLN A 220 -22.28 5.05 -4.24
C GLN A 220 -21.96 5.18 -2.74
N TYR A 221 -21.09 6.13 -2.37
CA TYR A 221 -20.63 6.29 -1.00
C TYR A 221 -21.28 7.50 -0.32
N ASP A 222 -22.13 7.24 0.68
CA ASP A 222 -22.90 8.27 1.40
C ASP A 222 -22.02 9.21 2.25
N TRP A 223 -20.79 8.78 2.58
CA TRP A 223 -19.83 9.60 3.31
C TRP A 223 -19.20 10.73 2.46
N LEU A 224 -19.41 10.73 1.15
CA LEU A 224 -18.99 11.81 0.26
C LEU A 224 -20.16 12.77 0.04
N SER A 225 -19.96 14.03 0.40
CA SER A 225 -20.88 15.12 0.05
C SER A 225 -20.91 15.37 -1.46
N THR A 226 -21.85 16.16 -1.94
CA THR A 226 -21.90 16.60 -3.35
C THR A 226 -20.63 17.39 -3.70
N GLU A 227 -20.13 18.22 -2.80
CA GLU A 227 -18.90 18.99 -2.96
C GLU A 227 -17.67 18.07 -3.03
N ASP A 228 -17.54 17.10 -2.12
CA ASP A 228 -16.46 16.11 -2.16
C ASP A 228 -16.42 15.37 -3.49
N ARG A 229 -17.58 14.93 -4.00
CA ARG A 229 -17.68 14.23 -5.29
C ARG A 229 -17.22 15.12 -6.46
N ALA A 230 -17.57 16.42 -6.43
CA ALA A 230 -17.13 17.38 -7.45
C ALA A 230 -15.62 17.63 -7.39
N ILE A 231 -15.04 17.77 -6.20
CA ILE A 231 -13.60 17.91 -5.97
C ILE A 231 -12.86 16.69 -6.51
N ILE A 232 -13.25 15.47 -6.09
CA ILE A 232 -12.64 14.21 -6.53
C ILE A 232 -12.70 14.09 -8.07
N GLU A 233 -13.85 14.37 -8.67
CA GLU A 233 -14.02 14.32 -10.14
C GLU A 233 -13.09 15.30 -10.86
N SER A 234 -13.01 16.52 -10.38
CA SER A 234 -12.11 17.54 -10.92
C SER A 234 -10.65 17.09 -10.88
N ARG A 235 -10.21 16.53 -9.74
CA ARG A 235 -8.84 16.02 -9.53
C ARG A 235 -8.54 14.81 -10.40
N ILE A 236 -9.45 13.84 -10.49
CA ILE A 236 -9.29 12.68 -11.40
C ILE A 236 -9.18 13.16 -12.85
N ASN A 237 -10.07 14.05 -13.30
CA ASN A 237 -10.04 14.56 -14.66
C ASN A 237 -8.76 15.36 -14.96
N LYS A 238 -8.25 16.13 -13.97
CA LYS A 238 -6.98 16.85 -14.10
C LYS A 238 -5.81 15.85 -14.23
N LEU A 239 -5.74 14.83 -13.37
CA LEU A 239 -4.71 13.80 -13.41
C LEU A 239 -4.74 13.03 -14.73
N LEU A 240 -5.91 12.56 -15.17
CA LEU A 240 -6.06 11.83 -16.42
C LEU A 240 -5.60 12.66 -17.63
N ARG A 241 -5.95 13.96 -17.69
CA ARG A 241 -5.48 14.87 -18.77
C ARG A 241 -3.96 14.97 -18.80
N ILE A 242 -3.29 15.09 -17.64
CA ILE A 242 -1.83 15.17 -17.56
C ILE A 242 -1.21 13.84 -18.00
N VAL A 243 -1.73 12.71 -17.52
CA VAL A 243 -1.28 11.38 -17.93
C VAL A 243 -1.44 11.14 -19.43
N GLU A 244 -2.55 11.57 -20.03
CA GLU A 244 -2.78 11.44 -21.47
C GLU A 244 -1.88 12.34 -22.32
N SER A 245 -1.63 13.56 -21.87
CA SER A 245 -0.79 14.53 -22.58
C SER A 245 0.71 14.19 -22.57
N GLU A 246 1.15 13.32 -21.63
CA GLU A 246 2.55 12.89 -21.55
C GLU A 246 2.94 12.08 -22.80
N PRO A 247 4.03 12.45 -23.51
CA PRO A 247 4.49 11.72 -24.68
C PRO A 247 4.84 10.28 -24.36
N LYS A 248 4.18 9.33 -25.01
CA LYS A 248 4.39 7.90 -24.81
C LYS A 248 5.60 7.39 -25.58
N THR A 249 6.38 6.48 -24.96
CA THR A 249 7.55 5.87 -25.58
C THR A 249 7.18 4.92 -26.72
N SER A 250 8.16 4.55 -27.53
CA SER A 250 7.96 3.55 -28.60
C SER A 250 7.56 2.18 -28.05
N ARG A 251 8.10 1.79 -26.89
CA ARG A 251 7.75 0.56 -26.17
C ARG A 251 6.27 0.55 -25.79
N TRP A 252 5.79 1.64 -25.17
CA TRP A 252 4.40 1.82 -24.83
C TRP A 252 3.49 1.71 -26.07
N ARG A 253 3.80 2.46 -27.13
CA ARG A 253 3.03 2.46 -28.39
C ARG A 253 2.96 1.09 -29.07
N PHE A 254 4.07 0.35 -29.05
CA PHE A 254 4.08 -1.02 -29.57
C PHE A 254 3.17 -1.94 -28.75
N ARG A 255 3.27 -1.87 -27.41
CA ARG A 255 2.43 -2.66 -26.51
C ARG A 255 0.94 -2.32 -26.62
N ALA A 256 0.61 -1.05 -26.83
CA ALA A 256 -0.76 -0.56 -27.04
C ALA A 256 -1.45 -1.20 -28.25
N ARG A 257 -0.71 -1.50 -29.33
CA ARG A 257 -1.27 -2.19 -30.52
C ARG A 257 -1.77 -3.60 -30.19
N ILE A 258 -1.15 -4.26 -29.22
CA ILE A 258 -1.56 -5.59 -28.75
C ILE A 258 -2.79 -5.44 -27.84
N GLY A 259 -2.79 -4.42 -27.01
CA GLY A 259 -3.86 -4.12 -26.05
C GLY A 259 -4.06 -5.25 -25.05
N THR A 260 -5.32 -5.48 -24.67
CA THR A 260 -5.73 -6.49 -23.69
C THR A 260 -5.75 -7.93 -24.24
N ARG A 261 -5.47 -8.13 -25.55
CA ARG A 261 -5.39 -9.47 -26.16
C ARG A 261 -4.28 -10.34 -25.56
N LYS A 262 -3.25 -9.71 -24.97
CA LYS A 262 -2.21 -10.39 -24.20
C LYS A 262 -2.20 -9.86 -22.79
N LYS A 263 -2.13 -10.74 -21.79
CA LYS A 263 -2.04 -10.37 -20.36
C LYS A 263 -0.97 -9.28 -20.15
N TRP A 264 -1.32 -8.26 -19.37
CA TRP A 264 -0.52 -7.04 -19.19
C TRP A 264 -0.11 -6.79 -17.74
N TYR A 265 -0.42 -7.72 -16.85
CA TYR A 265 -0.19 -7.60 -15.39
C TYR A 265 0.28 -8.93 -14.81
N ASN A 266 0.87 -8.89 -13.64
CA ASN A 266 1.16 -10.07 -12.83
C ASN A 266 -0.07 -10.44 -11.99
N ASP A 267 -0.32 -11.75 -11.80
CA ASP A 267 -1.28 -12.15 -10.78
C ASP A 267 -0.71 -11.80 -9.41
N VAL A 268 -1.54 -11.20 -8.57
CA VAL A 268 -1.20 -10.98 -7.17
C VAL A 268 -1.52 -12.27 -6.44
N GLU A 269 -0.50 -13.00 -6.04
CA GLU A 269 -0.66 -14.12 -5.11
C GLU A 269 -0.85 -13.52 -3.71
N GLU A 270 -2.00 -13.77 -3.09
CA GLU A 270 -2.13 -13.59 -1.65
C GLU A 270 -1.22 -14.63 -1.01
N LEU A 271 -0.05 -14.17 -0.53
CA LEU A 271 0.85 -15.01 0.25
C LEU A 271 0.15 -15.25 1.60
N SER A 272 -0.74 -16.26 1.62
CA SER A 272 -1.38 -16.70 2.86
C SER A 272 -0.31 -17.22 3.81
N ILE A 273 -0.16 -16.54 4.94
CA ILE A 273 0.62 -17.01 6.08
C ILE A 273 -0.14 -18.18 6.68
N THR A 274 0.18 -19.41 6.23
CA THR A 274 -0.26 -20.66 6.87
C THR A 274 0.81 -21.17 7.80
#